data_4d593ba8037ba721daea941e75ff007e
#
_entry.id   4d593ba8037ba721daea941e75ff007e
#
_cell.length_a   1.000
_cell.length_b   1.000
_cell.length_c   1.000
_cell.angle_alpha   90.00
_cell.angle_beta   90.00
_cell.angle_gamma   90.00
#
_symmetry.space_group_name_H-M   'P 1'
#
loop_
_entity.id
_entity.type
_entity.pdbx_description
1 polymer ?
#
loop_
_entity_poly.entity_id
_entity_poly.type
_entity_poly.pdbx_seq_one_letter_code
_entity_poly.pdbx_strand_id
1 'polypeptide(L)'
;VGDLAQTTHQQYGDRLHEYTVKEAIHDGAVLGFKVDYRNTIISDLLEEEIPDQAYEDKEHMLEVLDAILNKSQQQLNIPKGVGKSYEAILTVKSIPRAQAYYNLLKSILAGKERVKVSERVKRHLPDFPKFTITYSVSENEEESIGYQDHMKQVMEDYNQEFGTHFSLADLRGFNTDVNNRLARKQDKYLYRNEQLDLVIVVDRLLTGFDAPCLSTLFIDRKPMRPQDLIQAFSRTNRIFDDKKHFGHIITFQRPQAFKEAVDNALKLYSNG
;
A
#
# COMPACT_ATOMS: atom_id res chain seq x y z
N VAL A 1 20.40 -20.65 2.92
CA VAL A 1 19.08 -21.30 2.91
C VAL A 1 18.96 -21.97 4.28
N GLY A 2 18.47 -21.20 5.27
CA GLY A 2 18.27 -21.72 6.62
C GLY A 2 17.14 -22.75 6.62
N ASP A 3 17.34 -23.79 7.43
CA ASP A 3 16.36 -24.85 7.64
C ASP A 3 15.09 -24.20 8.22
N LEU A 4 13.99 -24.25 7.48
CA LEU A 4 12.70 -23.66 7.85
C LEU A 4 12.08 -24.24 9.15
N ALA A 5 12.71 -25.26 9.74
CA ALA A 5 12.29 -25.92 10.96
C ALA A 5 12.91 -25.33 12.24
N GLN A 6 13.91 -24.44 12.14
CA GLN A 6 14.54 -23.86 13.34
C GLN A 6 13.80 -22.59 13.79
N THR A 7 13.28 -22.63 15.03
CA THR A 7 12.70 -21.43 15.66
C THR A 7 13.79 -20.45 16.10
N THR A 8 13.45 -19.19 16.29
CA THR A 8 14.35 -18.17 16.82
C THR A 8 14.99 -18.61 18.15
N HIS A 9 14.25 -19.33 19.01
CA HIS A 9 14.76 -19.90 20.25
C HIS A 9 15.88 -20.92 20.02
N GLN A 10 15.74 -21.81 19.02
CA GLN A 10 16.78 -22.79 18.67
C GLN A 10 18.03 -22.15 18.11
N GLN A 11 17.89 -20.98 17.47
CA GLN A 11 19.00 -20.25 16.86
C GLN A 11 19.74 -19.33 17.82
N TYR A 12 19.05 -18.71 18.78
CA TYR A 12 19.58 -17.63 19.61
C TYR A 12 19.44 -17.85 21.12
N GLY A 13 18.89 -19.01 21.54
CA GLY A 13 18.72 -19.36 22.96
C GLY A 13 17.44 -18.78 23.58
N ASP A 14 17.41 -18.74 24.92
CA ASP A 14 16.24 -18.31 25.66
C ASP A 14 15.91 -16.82 25.44
N ARG A 15 14.63 -16.52 25.35
CA ARG A 15 14.14 -15.14 25.24
C ARG A 15 14.41 -14.38 26.54
N LEU A 16 15.11 -13.28 26.45
CA LEU A 16 15.34 -12.39 27.61
C LEU A 16 14.12 -11.54 27.92
N HIS A 17 13.40 -11.09 26.88
CA HIS A 17 12.18 -10.31 26.98
C HIS A 17 11.36 -10.49 25.68
N GLU A 18 10.03 -10.50 25.81
CA GLU A 18 9.11 -10.51 24.68
C GLU A 18 8.14 -9.36 24.83
N TYR A 19 8.01 -8.56 23.76
CA TYR A 19 7.01 -7.49 23.67
C TYR A 19 6.25 -7.66 22.36
N THR A 20 5.03 -8.19 22.47
CA THR A 20 4.22 -8.57 21.32
C THR A 20 3.47 -7.36 20.73
N VAL A 21 3.00 -7.50 19.48
CA VAL A 21 2.10 -6.49 18.86
C VAL A 21 0.84 -6.29 19.71
N LYS A 22 0.33 -7.33 20.35
CA LYS A 22 -0.84 -7.26 21.24
C LYS A 22 -0.55 -6.40 22.48
N GLU A 23 0.60 -6.58 23.10
CA GLU A 23 1.06 -5.77 24.25
C GLU A 23 1.29 -4.33 23.83
N ALA A 24 1.93 -4.10 22.68
CA ALA A 24 2.15 -2.77 22.14
C ALA A 24 0.83 -2.02 21.85
N ILE A 25 -0.21 -2.73 21.39
CA ILE A 25 -1.56 -2.17 21.21
C ILE A 25 -2.21 -1.90 22.57
N HIS A 26 -2.10 -2.83 23.50
CA HIS A 26 -2.66 -2.71 24.86
C HIS A 26 -2.06 -1.51 25.61
N ASP A 27 -0.75 -1.34 25.52
CA ASP A 27 -0.01 -0.25 26.16
C ASP A 27 -0.15 1.10 25.43
N GLY A 28 -0.86 1.12 24.29
CA GLY A 28 -1.03 2.33 23.47
C GLY A 28 0.25 2.78 22.73
N ALA A 29 1.27 1.94 22.64
CA ALA A 29 2.50 2.25 21.92
C ALA A 29 2.28 2.26 20.39
N VAL A 30 1.30 1.51 19.90
CA VAL A 30 0.82 1.50 18.51
C VAL A 30 -0.70 1.39 18.48
N LEU A 31 -1.30 1.75 17.33
CA LEU A 31 -2.74 1.62 17.09
C LEU A 31 -3.11 0.16 16.77
N GLY A 32 -4.39 -0.18 16.96
CA GLY A 32 -4.95 -1.42 16.44
C GLY A 32 -5.16 -1.39 14.93
N PHE A 33 -5.63 -2.52 14.37
CA PHE A 33 -5.95 -2.66 12.95
C PHE A 33 -7.46 -2.83 12.72
N LYS A 34 -7.93 -2.32 11.59
CA LYS A 34 -9.22 -2.68 11.00
C LYS A 34 -8.99 -3.30 9.63
N VAL A 35 -9.50 -4.52 9.42
CA VAL A 35 -9.38 -5.23 8.15
C VAL A 35 -10.74 -5.28 7.47
N ASP A 36 -10.80 -4.82 6.22
CA ASP A 36 -11.98 -4.85 5.35
C ASP A 36 -11.70 -5.80 4.17
N TYR A 37 -12.47 -6.88 4.12
CA TYR A 37 -12.34 -7.92 3.09
C TYR A 37 -13.37 -7.66 2.00
N ARG A 38 -12.95 -7.09 0.87
CA ARG A 38 -13.83 -6.74 -0.24
C ARG A 38 -13.81 -7.81 -1.32
N ASN A 39 -14.99 -8.12 -1.84
CA ASN A 39 -15.14 -8.88 -3.06
C ASN A 39 -15.39 -7.92 -4.23
N THR A 40 -14.56 -8.01 -5.27
CA THR A 40 -14.68 -7.23 -6.50
C THR A 40 -15.26 -8.05 -7.66
N ILE A 41 -15.40 -9.37 -7.46
CA ILE A 41 -15.91 -10.30 -8.46
C ILE A 41 -17.27 -10.78 -8.00
N ILE A 42 -18.31 -10.44 -8.76
CA ILE A 42 -19.66 -10.98 -8.55
C ILE A 42 -19.75 -12.30 -9.32
N SER A 43 -19.85 -13.41 -8.59
CA SER A 43 -19.91 -14.76 -9.14
C SER A 43 -20.73 -15.65 -8.23
N ASP A 44 -21.46 -16.61 -8.82
CA ASP A 44 -22.12 -17.71 -8.09
C ASP A 44 -21.15 -18.86 -7.73
N LEU A 45 -19.90 -18.78 -8.20
CA LEU A 45 -18.85 -19.74 -7.90
C LEU A 45 -18.35 -19.59 -6.46
N LEU A 46 -17.89 -20.69 -5.87
CA LEU A 46 -17.13 -20.64 -4.64
C LEU A 46 -15.82 -19.87 -4.87
N GLU A 47 -15.31 -19.21 -3.83
CA GLU A 47 -14.08 -18.41 -3.94
C GLU A 47 -12.89 -19.18 -4.50
N GLU A 48 -12.80 -20.47 -4.17
CA GLU A 48 -11.75 -21.39 -4.62
C GLU A 48 -11.83 -21.69 -6.14
N GLU A 49 -13.04 -21.62 -6.70
CA GLU A 49 -13.32 -21.90 -8.12
C GLU A 49 -13.09 -20.66 -9.01
N ILE A 50 -12.98 -19.47 -8.42
CA ILE A 50 -12.71 -18.25 -9.17
C ILE A 50 -11.28 -18.32 -9.73
N PRO A 51 -11.08 -18.30 -11.06
CA PRO A 51 -9.77 -18.37 -11.64
C PRO A 51 -8.96 -17.09 -11.35
N ASP A 52 -7.65 -17.23 -11.19
CA ASP A 52 -6.77 -16.08 -10.92
C ASP A 52 -6.86 -14.99 -12.00
N GLN A 53 -7.12 -15.38 -13.25
CA GLN A 53 -7.29 -14.47 -14.38
C GLN A 53 -8.43 -13.46 -14.15
N ALA A 54 -9.47 -13.83 -13.41
CA ALA A 54 -10.57 -12.91 -13.09
C ALA A 54 -10.09 -11.69 -12.30
N TYR A 55 -9.07 -11.85 -11.46
CA TYR A 55 -8.43 -10.75 -10.74
C TYR A 55 -7.42 -9.95 -11.59
N GLU A 56 -7.15 -10.40 -12.82
CA GLU A 56 -6.28 -9.70 -13.77
C GLU A 56 -7.05 -8.75 -14.68
N ASP A 57 -8.36 -8.89 -14.75
CA ASP A 57 -9.20 -8.12 -15.65
C ASP A 57 -9.18 -6.62 -15.30
N LYS A 58 -9.31 -5.80 -16.35
CA LYS A 58 -9.41 -4.34 -16.22
C LYS A 58 -10.57 -3.93 -15.32
N GLU A 59 -11.70 -4.63 -15.39
CA GLU A 59 -12.88 -4.32 -14.57
C GLU A 59 -12.61 -4.51 -13.09
N HIS A 60 -11.89 -5.58 -12.69
CA HIS A 60 -11.43 -5.75 -11.32
C HIS A 60 -10.55 -4.57 -10.88
N MET A 61 -9.57 -4.17 -11.71
CA MET A 61 -8.72 -3.02 -11.39
C MET A 61 -9.50 -1.72 -11.25
N LEU A 62 -10.53 -1.51 -12.06
CA LEU A 62 -11.40 -0.34 -11.96
C LEU A 62 -12.19 -0.34 -10.64
N GLU A 63 -12.72 -1.49 -10.20
CA GLU A 63 -13.38 -1.61 -8.90
C GLU A 63 -12.43 -1.33 -7.72
N VAL A 64 -11.19 -1.83 -7.79
CA VAL A 64 -10.14 -1.52 -6.81
C VAL A 64 -9.86 -0.02 -6.77
N LEU A 65 -9.65 0.61 -7.93
CA LEU A 65 -9.39 2.05 -8.00
C LEU A 65 -10.60 2.89 -7.58
N ASP A 66 -11.83 2.48 -7.91
CA ASP A 66 -13.02 3.15 -7.40
C ASP A 66 -13.12 3.07 -5.86
N ALA A 67 -12.77 1.92 -5.30
CA ALA A 67 -12.72 1.74 -3.85
C ALA A 67 -11.70 2.67 -3.20
N ILE A 68 -10.52 2.82 -3.79
CA ILE A 68 -9.47 3.73 -3.30
C ILE A 68 -9.92 5.18 -3.44
N LEU A 69 -10.37 5.59 -4.63
CA LEU A 69 -10.65 6.97 -4.97
C LEU A 69 -11.92 7.51 -4.32
N ASN A 70 -12.96 6.67 -4.20
CA ASN A 70 -14.30 7.14 -3.86
C ASN A 70 -14.89 6.54 -2.58
N LYS A 71 -14.45 5.35 -2.17
CA LYS A 71 -15.06 4.61 -1.04
C LYS A 71 -14.18 4.55 0.22
N SER A 72 -12.96 5.15 0.17
CA SER A 72 -12.00 5.14 1.30
C SER A 72 -11.72 6.54 1.86
N GLN A 73 -12.64 7.48 1.66
CA GLN A 73 -12.48 8.88 2.06
C GLN A 73 -12.22 9.06 3.56
N GLN A 74 -12.89 8.27 4.41
CA GLN A 74 -12.75 8.35 5.86
C GLN A 74 -11.39 7.80 6.32
N GLN A 75 -10.97 6.67 5.76
CA GLN A 75 -9.68 6.05 6.05
C GLN A 75 -8.51 6.97 5.66
N LEU A 76 -8.67 7.71 4.57
CA LEU A 76 -7.68 8.68 4.07
C LEU A 76 -7.86 10.10 4.63
N ASN A 77 -8.80 10.29 5.56
CA ASN A 77 -9.11 11.58 6.18
C ASN A 77 -9.40 12.73 5.18
N ILE A 78 -9.85 12.39 3.96
CA ILE A 78 -10.14 13.37 2.88
C ILE A 78 -11.14 14.44 3.32
N PRO A 79 -12.22 14.14 4.10
CA PRO A 79 -13.18 15.16 4.52
C PRO A 79 -12.60 16.29 5.37
N LYS A 80 -11.39 16.14 5.89
CA LYS A 80 -10.71 17.21 6.65
C LYS A 80 -10.00 18.23 5.74
N GLY A 81 -9.95 17.95 4.44
CA GLY A 81 -9.49 18.88 3.42
C GLY A 81 -7.97 18.92 3.22
N VAL A 82 -7.56 19.94 2.51
CA VAL A 82 -6.19 20.14 2.03
C VAL A 82 -5.17 20.07 3.18
N GLY A 83 -4.11 19.31 2.97
CA GLY A 83 -3.00 19.19 3.92
C GLY A 83 -3.24 18.25 5.12
N LYS A 84 -4.49 17.75 5.29
CA LYS A 84 -4.88 16.91 6.43
C LYS A 84 -5.25 15.47 6.04
N SER A 85 -5.14 15.15 4.75
CA SER A 85 -5.33 13.77 4.27
C SER A 85 -4.21 12.86 4.74
N TYR A 86 -4.53 11.59 4.94
CA TYR A 86 -3.55 10.54 5.17
C TYR A 86 -3.11 9.91 3.86
N GLU A 87 -2.10 9.06 3.95
CA GLU A 87 -1.49 8.39 2.82
C GLU A 87 -1.85 6.92 2.78
N ALA A 88 -1.70 6.34 1.59
CA ALA A 88 -1.95 4.94 1.35
C ALA A 88 -0.86 4.28 0.49
N ILE A 89 -0.75 2.96 0.67
CA ILE A 89 0.00 2.08 -0.22
C ILE A 89 -0.98 1.11 -0.88
N LEU A 90 -0.85 0.90 -2.20
CA LEU A 90 -1.45 -0.21 -2.92
C LEU A 90 -0.36 -1.23 -3.23
N THR A 91 -0.43 -2.43 -2.63
CA THR A 91 0.48 -3.52 -2.96
C THR A 91 -0.18 -4.51 -3.91
N VAL A 92 0.57 -4.92 -4.93
CA VAL A 92 0.15 -5.84 -5.99
C VAL A 92 1.17 -6.95 -6.18
N LYS A 93 0.82 -7.98 -6.96
CA LYS A 93 1.61 -9.21 -7.08
C LYS A 93 2.88 -9.11 -7.92
N SER A 94 2.95 -8.15 -8.84
CA SER A 94 4.05 -8.08 -9.83
C SER A 94 4.25 -6.67 -10.39
N ILE A 95 5.42 -6.44 -11.00
CA ILE A 95 5.75 -5.18 -11.68
C ILE A 95 4.77 -4.88 -12.84
N PRO A 96 4.47 -5.82 -13.76
CA PRO A 96 3.46 -5.55 -14.80
C PRO A 96 2.11 -5.12 -14.23
N ARG A 97 1.69 -5.73 -13.12
CA ARG A 97 0.43 -5.37 -12.45
C ARG A 97 0.48 -3.96 -11.87
N ALA A 98 1.60 -3.61 -11.25
CA ALA A 98 1.81 -2.26 -10.72
C ALA A 98 1.80 -1.19 -11.83
N GLN A 99 2.46 -1.47 -12.96
CA GLN A 99 2.44 -0.61 -14.15
C GLN A 99 1.04 -0.47 -14.75
N ALA A 100 0.27 -1.57 -14.81
CA ALA A 100 -1.10 -1.55 -15.28
C ALA A 100 -1.99 -0.64 -14.41
N TYR A 101 -1.87 -0.72 -13.10
CA TYR A 101 -2.57 0.19 -12.16
C TYR A 101 -2.15 1.65 -12.35
N TYR A 102 -0.85 1.90 -12.49
CA TYR A 102 -0.35 3.26 -12.73
C TYR A 102 -0.95 3.87 -14.00
N ASN A 103 -0.90 3.14 -15.11
CA ASN A 103 -1.44 3.60 -16.38
C ASN A 103 -2.96 3.75 -16.34
N LEU A 104 -3.67 2.83 -15.68
CA LEU A 104 -5.11 2.90 -15.54
C LEU A 104 -5.53 4.11 -14.69
N LEU A 105 -4.81 4.40 -13.62
CA LEU A 105 -5.07 5.58 -12.81
C LEU A 105 -4.85 6.88 -13.59
N LYS A 106 -3.79 6.97 -14.40
CA LYS A 106 -3.59 8.09 -15.35
C LYS A 106 -4.76 8.22 -16.32
N SER A 107 -5.26 7.09 -16.86
CA SER A 107 -6.41 7.06 -17.76
C SER A 107 -7.71 7.55 -17.09
N ILE A 108 -7.94 7.17 -15.83
CA ILE A 108 -9.05 7.66 -15.00
C ILE A 108 -8.97 9.18 -14.82
N LEU A 109 -7.80 9.70 -14.45
CA LEU A 109 -7.61 11.14 -14.24
C LEU A 109 -7.74 11.94 -15.54
N ALA A 110 -7.39 11.34 -16.68
CA ALA A 110 -7.62 11.92 -18.01
C ALA A 110 -9.10 11.83 -18.47
N GLY A 111 -10.00 11.25 -17.66
CA GLY A 111 -11.42 11.12 -17.97
C GLY A 111 -11.77 10.05 -19.01
N LYS A 112 -10.85 9.15 -19.33
CA LYS A 112 -10.99 8.13 -20.38
C LYS A 112 -11.69 6.84 -19.89
N GLU A 113 -11.92 6.72 -18.59
CA GLU A 113 -12.51 5.53 -17.98
C GLU A 113 -13.91 5.80 -17.39
N ARG A 114 -14.67 4.72 -17.12
CA ARG A 114 -15.96 4.83 -16.45
C ARG A 114 -15.88 5.32 -15.01
N VAL A 115 -14.79 4.93 -14.31
CA VAL A 115 -14.48 5.40 -12.96
C VAL A 115 -13.92 6.82 -13.06
N LYS A 116 -14.37 7.69 -12.16
CA LYS A 116 -13.89 9.08 -12.05
C LYS A 116 -13.76 9.42 -10.57
N VAL A 117 -12.87 10.34 -10.22
CA VAL A 117 -12.86 10.92 -8.87
C VAL A 117 -14.14 11.71 -8.67
N SER A 118 -14.90 11.37 -7.63
CA SER A 118 -16.21 11.97 -7.38
C SER A 118 -16.11 13.45 -7.00
N GLU A 119 -17.14 14.24 -7.34
CA GLU A 119 -17.21 15.64 -6.98
C GLU A 119 -17.19 15.86 -5.46
N ARG A 120 -17.61 14.87 -4.68
CA ARG A 120 -17.51 14.89 -3.22
C ARG A 120 -16.04 14.90 -2.78
N VAL A 121 -15.20 14.06 -3.38
CA VAL A 121 -13.75 14.01 -3.09
C VAL A 121 -13.08 15.30 -3.53
N LYS A 122 -13.33 15.73 -4.77
CA LYS A 122 -12.72 16.93 -5.34
C LYS A 122 -13.03 18.21 -4.56
N ARG A 123 -14.22 18.31 -3.94
CA ARG A 123 -14.55 19.46 -3.08
C ARG A 123 -13.65 19.59 -1.87
N HIS A 124 -13.19 18.47 -1.32
CA HIS A 124 -12.31 18.45 -0.14
C HIS A 124 -10.83 18.47 -0.52
N LEU A 125 -10.47 17.79 -1.61
CA LEU A 125 -9.10 17.61 -2.07
C LEU A 125 -9.07 17.65 -3.62
N PRO A 126 -9.02 18.85 -4.23
CA PRO A 126 -9.21 19.04 -5.68
C PRO A 126 -8.19 18.32 -6.56
N ASP A 127 -6.97 18.14 -6.08
CA ASP A 127 -5.83 17.53 -6.78
C ASP A 127 -5.60 16.05 -6.38
N PHE A 128 -6.58 15.41 -5.74
CA PHE A 128 -6.51 14.00 -5.37
C PHE A 128 -6.77 13.08 -6.56
N PRO A 129 -5.99 12.00 -6.71
CA PRO A 129 -4.82 11.62 -5.93
C PRO A 129 -3.50 12.11 -6.57
N LYS A 130 -2.55 12.53 -5.75
CA LYS A 130 -1.15 12.57 -6.14
C LYS A 130 -0.53 11.21 -5.88
N PHE A 131 0.03 10.59 -6.90
CA PHE A 131 0.46 9.20 -6.82
C PHE A 131 1.74 8.92 -7.59
N THR A 132 2.41 7.85 -7.20
CA THR A 132 3.56 7.31 -7.92
C THR A 132 3.62 5.78 -7.77
N ILE A 133 4.58 5.17 -8.44
CA ILE A 133 4.89 3.75 -8.35
C ILE A 133 6.36 3.59 -8.00
N THR A 134 6.68 2.59 -7.20
CA THR A 134 8.07 2.23 -6.93
C THR A 134 8.23 0.72 -6.88
N TYR A 135 9.26 0.22 -7.59
CA TYR A 135 9.68 -1.18 -7.61
C TYR A 135 11.19 -1.27 -7.82
N SER A 136 11.76 -2.43 -7.53
CA SER A 136 13.18 -2.69 -7.82
C SER A 136 13.34 -3.01 -9.31
N VAL A 137 14.32 -2.39 -9.94
CA VAL A 137 14.71 -2.66 -11.33
C VAL A 137 16.07 -3.32 -11.28
N SER A 138 16.19 -4.55 -11.80
CA SER A 138 17.47 -5.23 -12.00
C SER A 138 18.09 -4.83 -13.33
N GLU A 139 19.43 -4.74 -13.40
CA GLU A 139 20.12 -4.26 -14.61
C GLU A 139 20.31 -5.35 -15.70
N ASN A 140 20.01 -6.62 -15.40
CA ASN A 140 20.56 -7.76 -16.16
C ASN A 140 19.54 -8.67 -16.89
N GLU A 141 18.28 -8.29 -17.05
CA GLU A 141 17.29 -9.11 -17.73
C GLU A 141 16.61 -8.37 -18.87
N GLU A 142 16.30 -9.06 -19.99
CA GLU A 142 15.60 -8.45 -21.14
C GLU A 142 14.24 -7.83 -20.77
N GLU A 143 13.52 -8.42 -19.83
CA GLU A 143 12.30 -7.84 -19.25
C GLU A 143 12.54 -6.51 -18.52
N SER A 144 13.77 -6.29 -18.06
CA SER A 144 14.14 -5.08 -17.31
C SER A 144 14.15 -3.82 -18.19
N ILE A 145 14.33 -3.92 -19.51
CA ILE A 145 14.33 -2.76 -20.42
C ILE A 145 12.95 -2.10 -20.44
N GLY A 146 11.89 -2.88 -20.59
CA GLY A 146 10.51 -2.37 -20.54
C GLY A 146 10.17 -1.75 -19.18
N TYR A 147 10.67 -2.33 -18.10
CA TYR A 147 10.47 -1.78 -16.74
C TYR A 147 11.25 -0.49 -16.53
N GLN A 148 12.45 -0.37 -17.09
CA GLN A 148 13.25 0.85 -17.06
C GLN A 148 12.58 1.98 -17.83
N ASP A 149 12.06 1.71 -19.04
CA ASP A 149 11.38 2.73 -19.85
C ASP A 149 10.11 3.24 -19.17
N HIS A 150 9.33 2.34 -18.56
CA HIS A 150 8.18 2.74 -17.77
C HIS A 150 8.60 3.57 -16.54
N MET A 151 9.68 3.17 -15.86
CA MET A 151 10.18 3.93 -14.70
C MET A 151 10.69 5.33 -15.08
N LYS A 152 11.31 5.49 -16.27
CA LYS A 152 11.65 6.84 -16.80
C LYS A 152 10.42 7.72 -16.89
N GLN A 153 9.34 7.20 -17.50
CA GLN A 153 8.08 7.94 -17.60
C GLN A 153 7.49 8.29 -16.24
N VAL A 154 7.52 7.36 -15.29
CA VAL A 154 7.09 7.62 -13.91
C VAL A 154 7.90 8.74 -13.27
N MET A 155 9.22 8.73 -13.45
CA MET A 155 10.09 9.78 -12.93
C MET A 155 9.84 11.15 -13.61
N GLU A 156 9.55 11.16 -14.90
CA GLU A 156 9.17 12.39 -15.62
C GLU A 156 7.87 12.98 -15.06
N ASP A 157 6.84 12.16 -14.89
CA ASP A 157 5.56 12.55 -14.27
C ASP A 157 5.79 13.09 -12.84
N TYR A 158 6.61 12.39 -12.06
CA TYR A 158 6.95 12.77 -10.69
C TYR A 158 7.73 14.08 -10.62
N ASN A 159 8.72 14.25 -11.50
CA ASN A 159 9.51 15.46 -11.60
C ASN A 159 8.64 16.67 -11.97
N GLN A 160 7.67 16.48 -12.86
CA GLN A 160 6.71 17.50 -13.22
C GLN A 160 5.80 17.89 -12.04
N GLU A 161 5.31 16.89 -11.29
CA GLU A 161 4.41 17.10 -10.15
C GLU A 161 5.10 17.83 -8.99
N PHE A 162 6.36 17.47 -8.70
CA PHE A 162 7.06 17.93 -7.49
C PHE A 162 8.25 18.88 -7.75
N GLY A 163 8.50 19.26 -9.00
CA GLY A 163 9.61 20.14 -9.36
C GLY A 163 10.99 19.51 -9.09
N THR A 164 11.11 18.19 -9.21
CA THR A 164 12.34 17.43 -9.02
C THR A 164 13.02 17.11 -10.36
N HIS A 165 14.19 16.46 -10.35
CA HIS A 165 14.97 16.15 -11.55
C HIS A 165 15.58 14.74 -11.51
N PHE A 166 14.84 13.76 -10.99
CA PHE A 166 15.30 12.37 -10.92
C PHE A 166 15.38 11.72 -12.31
N SER A 167 16.33 10.81 -12.45
CA SER A 167 16.50 9.95 -13.62
C SER A 167 16.82 8.52 -13.17
N LEU A 168 16.86 7.55 -14.08
CA LEU A 168 17.23 6.17 -13.74
C LEU A 168 18.61 6.06 -13.08
N ALA A 169 19.54 6.95 -13.43
CA ALA A 169 20.86 6.99 -12.79
C ALA A 169 20.76 7.36 -11.29
N ASP A 170 19.68 8.03 -10.86
CA ASP A 170 19.42 8.37 -9.46
C ASP A 170 18.13 7.74 -8.93
N LEU A 171 17.89 6.48 -9.26
CA LEU A 171 16.76 5.70 -8.77
C LEU A 171 16.74 5.64 -7.21
N ARG A 172 17.93 5.64 -6.59
CA ARG A 172 18.05 5.66 -5.13
C ARG A 172 17.56 7.00 -4.54
N GLY A 173 17.94 8.11 -5.14
CA GLY A 173 17.46 9.44 -4.75
C GLY A 173 15.95 9.58 -4.90
N PHE A 174 15.40 9.15 -6.04
CA PHE A 174 13.96 9.08 -6.27
C PHE A 174 13.24 8.29 -5.17
N ASN A 175 13.68 7.06 -4.90
CA ASN A 175 13.08 6.22 -3.86
C ASN A 175 13.19 6.85 -2.46
N THR A 176 14.27 7.56 -2.17
CA THR A 176 14.45 8.26 -0.90
C THR A 176 13.48 9.44 -0.80
N ASP A 177 13.27 10.20 -1.86
CA ASP A 177 12.33 11.32 -1.89
C ASP A 177 10.88 10.83 -1.72
N VAL A 178 10.48 9.76 -2.41
CA VAL A 178 9.18 9.09 -2.22
C VAL A 178 8.97 8.70 -0.75
N ASN A 179 9.97 8.07 -0.13
CA ASN A 179 9.90 7.66 1.27
C ASN A 179 9.77 8.87 2.21
N ASN A 180 10.51 9.95 1.95
CA ASN A 180 10.48 11.16 2.77
C ASN A 180 9.13 11.88 2.67
N ARG A 181 8.51 11.91 1.48
CA ARG A 181 7.16 12.47 1.27
C ARG A 181 6.10 11.65 2.01
N LEU A 182 6.15 10.33 1.88
CA LEU A 182 5.26 9.42 2.61
C LEU A 182 5.45 9.50 4.13
N ALA A 183 6.66 9.71 4.61
CA ALA A 183 6.93 9.79 6.05
C ALA A 183 6.65 11.16 6.64
N ARG A 184 6.53 12.21 5.79
CA ARG A 184 6.38 13.62 6.19
C ARG A 184 7.39 14.06 7.26
N LYS A 185 8.64 13.60 7.14
CA LYS A 185 9.69 13.83 8.15
C LYS A 185 10.21 15.26 8.23
N GLN A 186 9.92 16.09 7.23
CA GLN A 186 10.34 17.48 7.17
C GLN A 186 9.11 18.38 7.02
N ASP A 187 9.17 19.59 7.56
CA ASP A 187 8.06 20.55 7.57
C ASP A 187 7.52 20.86 6.16
N LYS A 188 8.37 20.85 5.15
CA LYS A 188 7.94 21.07 3.76
C LYS A 188 6.91 20.04 3.28
N TYR A 189 6.97 18.81 3.76
CA TYR A 189 6.03 17.74 3.38
C TYR A 189 4.67 17.83 4.10
N LEU A 190 4.49 18.78 5.00
CA LEU A 190 3.19 19.11 5.57
C LEU A 190 2.33 19.95 4.62
N TYR A 191 2.95 20.57 3.61
CA TYR A 191 2.23 21.36 2.59
C TYR A 191 1.72 20.45 1.48
N ARG A 192 0.50 20.72 1.02
CA ARG A 192 -0.20 19.88 0.02
C ARG A 192 0.56 19.66 -1.28
N ASN A 193 1.25 20.67 -1.78
CA ASN A 193 2.05 20.57 -3.01
C ASN A 193 3.19 19.55 -2.92
N GLU A 194 3.61 19.20 -1.70
CA GLU A 194 4.69 18.24 -1.44
C GLU A 194 4.19 16.85 -1.02
N GLN A 195 2.86 16.65 -0.87
CA GLN A 195 2.30 15.40 -0.36
C GLN A 195 2.03 14.39 -1.48
N LEU A 196 2.29 13.12 -1.19
CA LEU A 196 1.77 11.98 -1.92
C LEU A 196 0.52 11.46 -1.22
N ASP A 197 -0.45 10.95 -1.98
CA ASP A 197 -1.64 10.30 -1.44
C ASP A 197 -1.57 8.78 -1.56
N LEU A 198 -0.96 8.29 -2.64
CA LEU A 198 -0.93 6.86 -2.96
C LEU A 198 0.41 6.47 -3.59
N VAL A 199 1.00 5.39 -3.09
CA VAL A 199 2.14 4.73 -3.74
C VAL A 199 1.78 3.30 -4.10
N ILE A 200 1.99 2.93 -5.35
CA ILE A 200 1.78 1.57 -5.85
C ILE A 200 3.10 0.82 -5.75
N VAL A 201 3.08 -0.36 -5.11
CA VAL A 201 4.28 -1.16 -4.85
C VAL A 201 4.04 -2.65 -5.14
N VAL A 202 5.11 -3.40 -5.34
CA VAL A 202 5.06 -4.87 -5.30
C VAL A 202 5.36 -5.32 -3.86
N ASP A 203 6.61 -5.31 -3.44
CA ASP A 203 7.01 -5.71 -2.08
C ASP A 203 7.72 -4.57 -1.33
N ARG A 204 8.08 -3.49 -2.02
CA ARG A 204 8.72 -2.34 -1.40
C ARG A 204 7.82 -1.68 -0.35
N LEU A 205 8.42 -1.07 0.66
CA LEU A 205 7.76 -0.33 1.74
C LEU A 205 6.88 -1.18 2.67
N LEU A 206 6.71 -2.47 2.40
CA LEU A 206 5.97 -3.37 3.30
C LEU A 206 6.80 -3.75 4.53
N THR A 207 8.13 -3.63 4.43
CA THR A 207 9.05 -3.89 5.55
C THR A 207 10.04 -2.74 5.72
N GLY A 208 10.52 -2.49 6.94
CA GLY A 208 11.59 -1.53 7.23
C GLY A 208 11.27 -0.05 6.96
N PHE A 209 10.01 0.32 6.70
CA PHE A 209 9.57 1.68 6.42
C PHE A 209 8.70 2.23 7.56
N ASP A 210 8.97 3.46 7.96
CA ASP A 210 8.23 4.14 9.03
C ASP A 210 7.64 5.46 8.53
N ALA A 211 6.31 5.49 8.43
CA ALA A 211 5.52 6.65 8.03
C ALA A 211 4.27 6.76 8.91
N PRO A 212 4.29 7.56 9.97
CA PRO A 212 3.15 7.69 10.88
C PRO A 212 1.84 8.13 10.21
N CYS A 213 1.92 8.97 9.17
CA CYS A 213 0.76 9.43 8.41
C CYS A 213 0.18 8.38 7.43
N LEU A 214 0.88 7.27 7.18
CA LEU A 214 0.34 6.15 6.41
C LEU A 214 -0.80 5.48 7.19
N SER A 215 -2.03 5.64 6.69
CA SER A 215 -3.22 5.14 7.37
C SER A 215 -3.75 3.84 6.78
N THR A 216 -3.56 3.62 5.48
CA THR A 216 -4.26 2.57 4.76
C THR A 216 -3.31 1.78 3.86
N LEU A 217 -3.39 0.45 3.98
CA LEU A 217 -2.79 -0.50 3.07
C LEU A 217 -3.89 -1.18 2.25
N PHE A 218 -3.88 -0.95 0.96
CA PHE A 218 -4.71 -1.63 -0.02
C PHE A 218 -3.93 -2.83 -0.57
N ILE A 219 -4.55 -4.01 -0.60
CA ILE A 219 -3.92 -5.26 -0.99
C ILE A 219 -4.70 -5.88 -2.15
N ASP A 220 -4.13 -5.81 -3.36
CA ASP A 220 -4.64 -6.50 -4.55
C ASP A 220 -3.68 -7.62 -4.98
N ARG A 221 -3.59 -8.63 -4.12
CA ARG A 221 -2.82 -9.85 -4.33
C ARG A 221 -3.33 -10.96 -3.42
N LYS A 222 -2.90 -12.20 -3.67
CA LYS A 222 -3.18 -13.34 -2.78
C LYS A 222 -2.61 -13.11 -1.37
N PRO A 223 -3.15 -13.77 -0.34
CA PRO A 223 -2.61 -13.70 1.01
C PRO A 223 -1.11 -13.98 1.05
N MET A 224 -0.40 -13.14 1.79
CA MET A 224 1.03 -13.28 2.07
C MET A 224 1.25 -14.24 3.25
N ARG A 225 2.50 -14.63 3.50
CA ARG A 225 2.86 -15.41 4.68
C ARG A 225 2.50 -14.65 5.96
N PRO A 226 2.21 -15.34 7.07
CA PRO A 226 1.77 -14.69 8.32
C PRO A 226 2.68 -13.58 8.81
N GLN A 227 4.00 -13.80 8.78
CA GLN A 227 4.97 -12.78 9.20
C GLN A 227 4.96 -11.55 8.27
N ASP A 228 4.82 -11.75 6.97
CA ASP A 228 4.80 -10.66 5.98
C ASP A 228 3.50 -9.84 6.13
N LEU A 229 2.37 -10.51 6.44
CA LEU A 229 1.10 -9.84 6.74
C LEU A 229 1.22 -8.91 7.95
N ILE A 230 1.74 -9.40 9.07
CA ILE A 230 1.87 -8.60 10.29
C ILE A 230 2.85 -7.45 10.08
N GLN A 231 3.96 -7.67 9.38
CA GLN A 231 4.91 -6.61 9.08
C GLN A 231 4.31 -5.53 8.18
N ALA A 232 3.55 -5.93 7.15
CA ALA A 232 2.85 -5.00 6.27
C ALA A 232 1.77 -4.21 7.04
N PHE A 233 0.98 -4.87 7.87
CA PHE A 233 -0.04 -4.23 8.70
C PHE A 233 0.56 -3.20 9.65
N SER A 234 1.72 -3.52 10.24
CA SER A 234 2.44 -2.64 11.15
C SER A 234 2.93 -1.34 10.52
N ARG A 235 2.82 -1.19 9.19
CA ARG A 235 3.09 0.09 8.51
C ARG A 235 2.00 1.12 8.78
N THR A 236 0.76 0.68 8.95
CA THR A 236 -0.41 1.57 9.06
C THR A 236 -0.79 1.95 10.50
N ASN A 237 -0.27 1.24 11.50
CA ASN A 237 -0.71 1.37 12.90
C ASN A 237 0.12 2.34 13.76
N ARG A 238 0.97 3.15 13.15
CA ARG A 238 1.72 4.19 13.85
C ARG A 238 0.81 5.32 14.31
N ILE A 239 1.08 5.84 15.50
CA ILE A 239 0.40 7.04 16.01
C ILE A 239 0.86 8.24 15.18
N PHE A 240 -0.07 9.05 14.71
CA PHE A 240 0.22 10.25 13.93
C PHE A 240 -0.43 11.48 14.54
N ASP A 241 -1.75 11.45 14.70
CA ASP A 241 -2.53 12.54 15.31
C ASP A 241 -3.69 11.97 16.15
N ASP A 242 -4.47 12.84 16.76
CA ASP A 242 -5.62 12.51 17.61
C ASP A 242 -6.82 11.90 16.84
N LYS A 243 -6.78 11.87 15.52
CA LYS A 243 -7.87 11.40 14.64
C LYS A 243 -7.57 10.08 13.98
N LYS A 244 -6.32 9.70 13.89
CA LYS A 244 -5.89 8.40 13.40
C LYS A 244 -5.98 7.37 14.54
N HIS A 245 -7.11 6.65 14.60
CA HIS A 245 -7.37 5.69 15.69
C HIS A 245 -6.95 4.26 15.35
N PHE A 246 -6.82 3.92 14.05
CA PHE A 246 -6.50 2.56 13.58
C PHE A 246 -5.64 2.61 12.32
N GLY A 247 -4.86 1.54 12.10
CA GLY A 247 -4.39 1.18 10.78
C GLY A 247 -5.52 0.50 10.00
N HIS A 248 -5.69 0.85 8.73
CA HIS A 248 -6.70 0.26 7.85
C HIS A 248 -6.06 -0.65 6.82
N ILE A 249 -6.58 -1.86 6.71
CA ILE A 249 -6.17 -2.86 5.73
C ILE A 249 -7.38 -3.19 4.88
N ILE A 250 -7.28 -3.05 3.58
CA ILE A 250 -8.39 -3.33 2.66
C ILE A 250 -7.89 -4.30 1.59
N THR A 251 -8.49 -5.48 1.52
CA THR A 251 -8.12 -6.54 0.58
C THR A 251 -9.18 -6.67 -0.51
N PHE A 252 -8.76 -7.08 -1.73
CA PHE A 252 -9.64 -7.12 -2.90
C PHE A 252 -9.71 -8.49 -3.57
N GLN A 253 -8.92 -9.45 -3.12
CA GLN A 253 -8.92 -10.80 -3.66
C GLN A 253 -9.21 -11.81 -2.56
N ARG A 254 -10.00 -12.83 -2.87
CA ARG A 254 -10.22 -14.00 -2.02
C ARG A 254 -10.49 -13.63 -0.55
N PRO A 255 -11.61 -12.96 -0.25
CA PRO A 255 -11.89 -12.42 1.08
C PRO A 255 -11.88 -13.47 2.18
N GLN A 256 -12.35 -14.69 1.93
CA GLN A 256 -12.37 -15.75 2.93
C GLN A 256 -10.97 -16.29 3.19
N ALA A 257 -10.19 -16.60 2.15
CA ALA A 257 -8.81 -17.04 2.29
C ALA A 257 -7.94 -15.97 2.98
N PHE A 258 -8.21 -14.69 2.68
CA PHE A 258 -7.52 -13.58 3.35
C PHE A 258 -7.86 -13.49 4.83
N LYS A 259 -9.14 -13.65 5.19
CA LYS A 259 -9.58 -13.68 6.58
C LYS A 259 -8.90 -14.79 7.36
N GLU A 260 -8.88 -16.00 6.82
CA GLU A 260 -8.20 -17.14 7.43
C GLU A 260 -6.70 -16.90 7.62
N ALA A 261 -6.03 -16.31 6.62
CA ALA A 261 -4.62 -15.97 6.71
C ALA A 261 -4.33 -14.92 7.80
N VAL A 262 -5.19 -13.90 7.93
CA VAL A 262 -5.08 -12.88 8.98
C VAL A 262 -5.34 -13.49 10.37
N ASP A 263 -6.39 -14.29 10.52
CA ASP A 263 -6.71 -14.95 11.79
C ASP A 263 -5.57 -15.87 12.25
N ASN A 264 -4.95 -16.60 11.32
CA ASN A 264 -3.79 -17.45 11.61
C ASN A 264 -2.54 -16.62 11.97
N ALA A 265 -2.29 -15.52 11.26
CA ALA A 265 -1.21 -14.61 11.57
C ALA A 265 -1.37 -14.03 12.98
N LEU A 266 -2.55 -13.51 13.31
CA LEU A 266 -2.83 -12.94 14.63
C LEU A 266 -2.68 -14.00 15.75
N LYS A 267 -3.12 -15.25 15.53
CA LYS A 267 -2.92 -16.34 16.50
C LYS A 267 -1.43 -16.60 16.75
N LEU A 268 -0.62 -16.68 15.70
CA LEU A 268 0.83 -16.90 15.83
C LEU A 268 1.51 -15.79 16.63
N TYR A 269 1.08 -14.54 16.47
CA TYR A 269 1.69 -13.38 17.13
C TYR A 269 1.02 -12.97 18.45
N SER A 270 -0.06 -13.65 18.85
CA SER A 270 -0.72 -13.45 20.15
C SER A 270 -0.42 -14.55 21.17
N ASN A 271 0.08 -15.69 20.73
CA ASN A 271 0.37 -16.88 21.57
C ASN A 271 1.87 -17.21 21.64
N GLY A 272 2.72 -16.31 21.14
CA GLY A 272 4.16 -16.48 21.15
C GLY A 272 4.83 -16.10 22.44
#